data_a3aa7faa25c28b664eb2046c533d865f
#
_entry.id   a3aa7faa25c28b664eb2046c533d865f
#
_cell.length_a   1.000
_cell.length_b   1.000
_cell.length_c   1.000
_cell.angle_alpha   90.00
_cell.angle_beta   90.00
_cell.angle_gamma   90.00
#
_symmetry.space_group_name_H-M   'P 1'
#
loop_
_entity.id
_entity.type
_entity.pdbx_description
1 polymer ?
#
loop_
_entity_poly.entity_id
_entity_poly.type
_entity_poly.pdbx_seq_one_letter_code
_entity_poly.pdbx_strand_id
1 'polypeptide(L)'
;MVMTLQYDRTDDALVVTEPYFGTDEPQRFENGITYASDNALPNRTTYEWPHSLDEILSSVLSAGLTVEAFHEHAAMPWKPIPRLVATELGFALPTGRERVPMMFSLAARKA
;
A
#
# COMPACT_ATOMS: atom_id res chain seq x y z
N MET A 1 -1.32 0.85 -4.79
CA MET A 1 -2.38 1.82 -5.18
C MET A 1 -2.90 2.63 -4.00
N VAL A 2 -3.30 1.99 -2.90
CA VAL A 2 -3.91 2.71 -1.76
C VAL A 2 -3.03 3.84 -1.20
N MET A 3 -1.72 3.66 -1.18
CA MET A 3 -0.78 4.67 -0.67
C MET A 3 -0.66 5.92 -1.55
N THR A 4 -1.23 5.91 -2.74
CA THR A 4 -1.30 7.09 -3.61
C THR A 4 -2.51 7.97 -3.33
N LEU A 5 -3.44 7.51 -2.50
CA LEU A 5 -4.69 8.20 -2.22
C LEU A 5 -4.52 9.27 -1.14
N GLN A 6 -5.30 10.32 -1.26
CA GLN A 6 -5.31 11.40 -0.28
C GLN A 6 -5.76 10.86 1.10
N TYR A 7 -4.89 10.99 2.08
CA TYR A 7 -5.05 10.37 3.40
C TYR A 7 -6.25 10.92 4.20
N ASP A 8 -6.37 12.25 4.26
CA ASP A 8 -7.31 12.93 5.16
C ASP A 8 -8.73 13.05 4.61
N ARG A 9 -8.99 12.45 3.46
CA ARG A 9 -10.30 12.53 2.81
C ARG A 9 -11.27 11.53 3.41
N THR A 10 -12.47 11.98 3.77
CA THR A 10 -13.52 11.16 4.42
C THR A 10 -14.76 10.97 3.56
N ASP A 11 -14.87 11.64 2.42
CA ASP A 11 -15.95 11.44 1.46
C ASP A 11 -15.72 10.19 0.58
N ASP A 12 -16.64 9.93 -0.33
CA ASP A 12 -16.57 8.76 -1.23
C ASP A 12 -15.52 8.87 -2.34
N ALA A 13 -14.95 10.04 -2.56
CA ALA A 13 -13.99 10.22 -3.65
C ALA A 13 -12.65 9.58 -3.32
N LEU A 14 -12.08 8.89 -4.29
CA LEU A 14 -10.71 8.41 -4.24
C LEU A 14 -9.84 9.37 -5.06
N VAL A 15 -9.08 10.20 -4.38
CA VAL A 15 -8.24 11.23 -5.01
C VAL A 15 -6.78 10.81 -4.89
N VAL A 16 -6.12 10.68 -6.03
CA VAL A 16 -4.69 10.35 -6.10
C VAL A 16 -3.90 11.65 -5.94
N THR A 17 -3.09 11.73 -4.90
CA THR A 17 -2.23 12.88 -4.60
C THR A 17 -0.75 12.52 -4.61
N GLU A 18 -0.44 11.25 -4.37
CA GLU A 18 0.94 10.78 -4.29
C GLU A 18 1.32 10.00 -5.56
N PRO A 19 2.59 9.99 -5.96
CA PRO A 19 3.01 9.31 -7.17
C PRO A 19 2.84 7.79 -7.04
N TYR A 20 2.41 7.17 -8.13
CA TYR A 20 2.37 5.71 -8.27
C TYR A 20 3.66 5.16 -8.88
N PHE A 21 4.19 5.83 -9.89
CA PHE A 21 5.43 5.41 -10.55
C PHE A 21 6.65 5.84 -9.75
N GLY A 22 7.76 5.12 -9.93
CA GLY A 22 9.02 5.41 -9.27
C GLY A 22 9.49 6.85 -9.53
N THR A 23 10.08 7.46 -8.51
CA THR A 23 10.65 8.80 -8.56
C THR A 23 12.13 8.76 -8.15
N ASP A 24 12.93 9.70 -8.63
CA ASP A 24 14.35 9.80 -8.27
C ASP A 24 14.51 10.21 -6.80
N GLU A 25 13.59 11.01 -6.30
CA GLU A 25 13.60 11.48 -4.93
C GLU A 25 12.56 10.75 -4.07
N PRO A 26 12.89 10.45 -2.80
CA PRO A 26 11.94 9.80 -1.90
C PRO A 26 10.83 10.75 -1.47
N GLN A 27 9.71 10.18 -1.11
CA GLN A 27 8.68 10.86 -0.34
C GLN A 27 9.11 10.90 1.12
N ARG A 28 8.98 12.07 1.75
CA ARG A 28 9.29 12.26 3.16
C ARG A 28 8.01 12.29 3.97
N PHE A 29 7.93 11.42 4.96
CA PHE A 29 6.81 11.37 5.90
C PHE A 29 7.30 11.67 7.31
N GLU A 30 6.56 12.50 8.03
CA GLU A 30 6.72 12.71 9.47
C GLU A 30 5.55 12.05 10.20
N ASN A 31 5.74 10.80 10.57
CA ASN A 31 4.72 10.01 11.24
C ASN A 31 5.26 9.51 12.58
N GLY A 32 4.69 9.99 13.67
CA GLY A 32 5.12 9.63 15.02
C GLY A 32 4.56 8.32 15.55
N ILE A 33 3.75 7.60 14.78
CA ILE A 33 3.00 6.43 15.26
C ILE A 33 3.22 5.26 14.30
N THR A 34 3.47 4.06 14.87
CA THR A 34 3.50 2.83 14.07
C THR A 34 2.13 2.16 14.08
N TYR A 35 1.88 1.29 13.09
CA TYR A 35 0.69 0.44 13.08
C TYR A 35 0.68 -0.60 14.21
N ALA A 36 1.82 -0.85 14.83
CA ALA A 36 1.97 -1.84 15.90
C ALA A 36 1.82 -1.24 17.31
N SER A 37 1.81 0.08 17.44
CA SER A 37 1.74 0.77 18.72
C SER A 37 1.21 2.19 18.57
N ASP A 38 0.41 2.62 19.53
CA ASP A 38 -0.08 4.00 19.62
C ASP A 38 0.97 4.97 20.21
N ASN A 39 2.11 4.45 20.65
CA ASN A 39 3.18 5.27 21.19
C ASN A 39 3.97 6.00 20.10
N ALA A 40 4.28 7.27 20.36
CA ALA A 40 5.10 8.06 19.47
C ALA A 40 6.53 7.50 19.38
N LEU A 41 7.08 7.44 18.16
CA LEU A 41 8.45 7.01 17.93
C LEU A 41 9.44 8.14 18.21
N PRO A 42 10.65 7.83 18.73
CA PRO A 42 11.70 8.84 18.93
C PRO A 42 12.18 9.44 17.60
N ASN A 43 12.21 8.66 16.51
CA ASN A 43 12.49 9.13 15.17
C ASN A 43 11.22 9.05 14.33
N ARG A 44 10.72 10.20 13.91
CA ARG A 44 9.42 10.34 13.22
C ARG A 44 9.52 10.49 11.72
N THR A 45 10.72 10.66 11.19
CA THR A 45 10.92 10.88 9.76
C THR A 45 11.19 9.57 9.06
N THR A 46 10.43 9.29 8.00
CA THR A 46 10.67 8.18 7.08
C THR A 46 10.79 8.70 5.66
N TYR A 47 11.57 7.99 4.85
CA TYR A 47 11.74 8.24 3.42
C TYR A 47 11.32 7.00 2.66
N GLU A 48 10.41 7.16 1.72
CA GLU A 48 9.86 6.05 0.95
C GLU A 48 9.91 6.36 -0.54
N TRP A 49 10.26 5.36 -1.33
CA TRP A 49 10.23 5.43 -2.78
C TRP A 49 9.02 4.62 -3.28
N PRO A 50 8.16 5.21 -4.12
CA PRO A 50 7.08 4.46 -4.72
C PRO A 50 7.62 3.48 -5.76
N HIS A 51 7.00 2.32 -5.85
CA HIS A 51 7.29 1.32 -6.87
C HIS A 51 5.99 0.85 -7.51
N SER A 52 5.93 0.89 -8.82
CA SER A 52 4.80 0.36 -9.58
C SER A 52 4.84 -1.16 -9.63
N LEU A 53 3.72 -1.78 -9.98
CA LEU A 53 3.65 -3.24 -10.10
C LEU A 53 4.58 -3.77 -11.20
N ASP A 54 4.76 -3.04 -12.29
CA ASP A 54 5.67 -3.47 -13.35
C ASP A 54 7.13 -3.47 -12.86
N GLU A 55 7.56 -2.49 -12.07
CA GLU A 55 8.89 -2.49 -11.46
C GLU A 55 9.09 -3.70 -10.55
N ILE A 56 8.12 -3.99 -9.70
CA ILE A 56 8.17 -5.11 -8.75
C ILE A 56 8.22 -6.44 -9.50
N LEU A 57 7.29 -6.67 -10.43
CA LEU A 57 7.23 -7.92 -11.19
C LEU A 57 8.46 -8.10 -12.09
N SER A 58 8.88 -7.05 -12.77
CA SER A 58 10.08 -7.09 -13.62
C SER A 58 11.34 -7.39 -12.82
N SER A 59 11.46 -6.84 -11.62
CA SER A 59 12.59 -7.12 -10.72
C SER A 59 12.63 -8.59 -10.30
N VAL A 60 11.48 -9.16 -9.94
CA VAL A 60 11.37 -10.57 -9.58
C VAL A 60 11.76 -11.48 -10.74
N LEU A 61 11.25 -11.20 -11.93
CA LEU A 61 11.57 -11.97 -13.15
C LEU A 61 13.03 -11.82 -13.55
N SER A 62 13.58 -10.61 -13.47
CA SER A 62 15.00 -10.35 -13.80
C SER A 62 15.95 -11.03 -12.83
N ALA A 63 15.53 -11.27 -11.60
CA ALA A 63 16.31 -12.01 -10.61
C ALA A 63 16.31 -13.53 -10.86
N GLY A 64 15.64 -14.01 -11.91
CA GLY A 64 15.57 -15.44 -12.26
C GLY A 64 14.55 -16.20 -11.41
N LEU A 65 13.65 -15.53 -10.73
CA LEU A 65 12.60 -16.16 -9.96
C LEU A 65 11.41 -16.54 -10.86
N THR A 66 10.77 -17.65 -10.53
CA THR A 66 9.53 -18.08 -11.18
C THR A 66 8.33 -17.65 -10.32
N VAL A 67 7.46 -16.80 -10.88
CA VAL A 67 6.25 -16.39 -10.20
C VAL A 67 5.25 -17.54 -10.20
N GLU A 68 4.81 -17.95 -9.02
CA GLU A 68 3.86 -19.05 -8.83
C GLU A 68 2.45 -18.56 -8.52
N ALA A 69 2.33 -17.42 -7.88
CA ALA A 69 1.03 -16.83 -7.56
C ALA A 69 1.13 -15.31 -7.45
N PHE A 70 0.07 -14.65 -7.88
CA PHE A 70 -0.10 -13.21 -7.72
C PHE A 70 -1.58 -12.93 -7.49
N HIS A 71 -1.91 -12.25 -6.40
CA HIS A 71 -3.29 -11.90 -6.04
C HIS A 71 -3.37 -10.45 -5.59
N GLU A 72 -4.41 -9.76 -6.02
CA GLU A 72 -4.80 -8.47 -5.47
C GLU A 72 -5.92 -8.65 -4.46
N HIS A 73 -5.91 -7.85 -3.40
CA HIS A 73 -6.84 -7.98 -2.28
C HIS A 73 -7.57 -6.67 -2.05
N ALA A 74 -8.88 -6.77 -1.82
CA ALA A 74 -9.72 -5.62 -1.47
C ALA A 74 -9.56 -5.17 -0.02
N ALA A 75 -8.96 -5.99 0.83
CA ALA A 75 -8.74 -5.70 2.24
C ALA A 75 -7.26 -5.73 2.59
N MET A 76 -6.89 -5.07 3.68
CA MET A 76 -5.53 -5.04 4.17
C MET A 76 -5.49 -5.09 5.71
N PRO A 77 -4.35 -5.52 6.31
CA PRO A 77 -4.29 -5.77 7.75
C PRO A 77 -4.27 -4.52 8.63
N TRP A 78 -4.07 -3.34 8.09
CA TRP A 78 -4.12 -2.09 8.87
C TRP A 78 -4.96 -1.05 8.11
N LYS A 79 -5.19 0.11 8.75
CA LYS A 79 -6.05 1.17 8.23
C LYS A 79 -5.20 2.37 7.79
N PRO A 80 -4.70 2.38 6.53
CA PRO A 80 -3.85 3.48 6.06
C PRO A 80 -4.61 4.78 5.79
N ILE A 81 -5.91 4.71 5.55
CA ILE A 81 -6.76 5.89 5.34
C ILE A 81 -8.02 5.80 6.21
N PRO A 82 -8.54 6.94 6.72
CA PRO A 82 -9.63 6.94 7.70
C PRO A 82 -10.94 6.30 7.22
N ARG A 83 -11.22 6.35 5.91
CA ARG A 83 -12.49 5.85 5.34
C ARG A 83 -12.63 4.34 5.33
N LEU A 84 -11.56 3.59 5.55
CA LEU A 84 -11.64 2.14 5.56
C LEU A 84 -12.46 1.65 6.76
N VAL A 85 -13.18 0.57 6.56
CA VAL A 85 -14.00 -0.07 7.59
C VAL A 85 -13.45 -1.46 7.90
N ALA A 86 -13.62 -1.92 9.14
CA ALA A 86 -13.22 -3.26 9.56
C ALA A 86 -14.13 -4.31 8.92
N THR A 87 -13.52 -5.37 8.41
CA THR A 87 -14.19 -6.55 7.87
C THR A 87 -13.55 -7.81 8.45
N GLU A 88 -14.13 -8.98 8.17
CA GLU A 88 -13.52 -10.25 8.57
C GLU A 88 -12.13 -10.49 7.95
N LEU A 89 -11.87 -9.88 6.80
CA LEU A 89 -10.60 -10.02 6.07
C LEU A 89 -9.60 -8.89 6.35
N GLY A 90 -9.95 -7.95 7.21
CA GLY A 90 -9.14 -6.76 7.50
C GLY A 90 -9.90 -5.48 7.21
N PHE A 91 -9.17 -4.40 6.89
CA PHE A 91 -9.76 -3.10 6.57
C PHE A 91 -9.94 -2.95 5.07
N ALA A 92 -11.11 -2.51 4.66
CA ALA A 92 -11.47 -2.36 3.25
C ALA A 92 -12.31 -1.08 3.04
N LEU A 93 -12.47 -0.68 1.78
CA LEU A 93 -13.49 0.31 1.44
C LEU A 93 -14.88 -0.21 1.83
N PRO A 94 -15.85 0.67 2.14
CA PRO A 94 -17.19 0.22 2.49
C PRO A 94 -17.77 -0.72 1.43
N THR A 95 -18.55 -1.70 1.86
CA THR A 95 -19.18 -2.71 0.99
C THR A 95 -19.91 -2.06 -0.19
N GLY A 96 -19.64 -2.54 -1.40
CA GLY A 96 -20.15 -1.99 -2.64
C GLY A 96 -19.37 -0.78 -3.17
N ARG A 97 -18.31 -0.37 -2.48
CA ARG A 97 -17.42 0.74 -2.86
C ARG A 97 -15.99 0.28 -3.19
N GLU A 98 -15.77 -1.00 -3.32
CA GLU A 98 -14.48 -1.58 -3.70
C GLU A 98 -14.15 -1.18 -5.13
N ARG A 99 -13.22 -0.24 -5.28
CA ARG A 99 -12.85 0.36 -6.57
C ARG A 99 -11.42 0.10 -6.97
N VAL A 100 -10.57 -0.14 -6.00
CA VAL A 100 -9.13 -0.34 -6.21
C VAL A 100 -8.63 -1.42 -5.25
N PRO A 101 -7.59 -2.16 -5.62
CA PRO A 101 -6.98 -3.10 -4.69
C PRO A 101 -6.30 -2.35 -3.55
N MET A 102 -6.41 -2.91 -2.35
CA MET A 102 -5.76 -2.36 -1.16
C MET A 102 -4.34 -2.86 -1.01
N MET A 103 -4.09 -4.12 -1.34
CA MET A 103 -2.76 -4.72 -1.32
C MET A 103 -2.67 -5.86 -2.34
N PHE A 104 -1.48 -6.37 -2.53
CA PHE A 104 -1.26 -7.58 -3.31
C PHE A 104 -0.38 -8.57 -2.55
N SER A 105 -0.43 -9.82 -2.95
CA SER A 105 0.51 -10.85 -2.53
C SER A 105 1.14 -11.51 -3.75
N LEU A 106 2.41 -11.84 -3.64
CA LEU A 106 3.18 -12.48 -4.70
C LEU A 106 3.98 -13.61 -4.09
N ALA A 107 3.90 -14.77 -4.69
CA ALA A 107 4.76 -15.91 -4.36
C ALA A 107 5.64 -16.22 -5.55
N ALA A 108 6.93 -16.36 -5.29
CA ALA A 108 7.91 -16.71 -6.31
C ALA A 108 8.90 -17.73 -5.78
N ARG A 109 9.38 -18.60 -6.67
CA ARG A 109 10.31 -19.68 -6.34
C ARG A 109 11.65 -19.43 -7.03
N LYS A 110 12.72 -19.68 -6.31
CA LYS A 110 14.06 -19.70 -6.89
C LYS A 110 14.19 -20.90 -7.81
N ALA A 111 14.62 -20.62 -9.00
CA ALA A 111 14.85 -21.67 -10.02
C ALA A 111 16.04 -22.54 -9.67
#